data_233d9af75f63a4046730daecd8c11d45
#
_entry.id   233d9af75f63a4046730daecd8c11d45
#
_cell.length_a   1.000
_cell.length_b   1.000
_cell.length_c   1.000
_cell.angle_alpha   90.00
_cell.angle_beta   90.00
_cell.angle_gamma   90.00
#
_symmetry.space_group_name_H-M   'P 1'
#
loop_
_entity.id
_entity.type
_entity.pdbx_description
1 polymer ?
#
loop_
_entity_poly.entity_id
_entity_poly.type
_entity_poly.pdbx_seq_one_letter_code
_entity_poly.pdbx_strand_id
1 'polypeptide(L)'
;MELPEKPNIAKQVYIGMAGDLVHPGHIELINDAKQYGEITIGLVSDKGMTEYKRLPAMPFEQRKIVLENIKGVKRVIKQDSPDYVKILTELKPDYVVKGDDWIKGQPEIRQRVIDTMAQWGGIVIDSKRRQNFSSTGFHKHLRKAGTTKEVRQARLQRLLESKDTIRAIEAHSGLAANIIENSGLRVGWKVEEYDAIWLNAKTYAISRASLTYSLTPISNLIHQVLHSSTKPIVIDLHQIESVKNLSHTVKMFERMGVSAVVISDSSEVQEEIETKLYPIQRTVQKQQQIKKMSQIISESKKAQISEEFMVFVRVESLIISGDLNQALKRSQEYIVSGADGILIVANKLDSGL
;
A
#
# COMPACT_ATOMS: atom_id res chain seq x y z
N MET A 1 26.39 34.85 49.12
CA MET A 1 26.12 33.46 48.74
C MET A 1 25.06 33.50 47.62
N GLU A 2 25.53 33.65 46.39
CA GLU A 2 24.67 33.68 45.20
C GLU A 2 24.11 32.29 45.01
N LEU A 3 22.79 32.23 44.89
CA LEU A 3 22.11 30.97 44.53
C LEU A 3 22.57 30.56 43.11
N PRO A 4 22.86 29.28 42.85
CA PRO A 4 23.22 28.86 41.53
C PRO A 4 22.10 29.16 40.56
N GLU A 5 22.39 29.88 39.46
CA GLU A 5 21.43 30.12 38.37
C GLU A 5 20.85 28.77 37.94
N LYS A 6 19.52 28.67 37.89
CA LYS A 6 18.86 27.51 37.34
C LYS A 6 19.35 27.31 35.91
N PRO A 7 19.75 26.09 35.52
CA PRO A 7 20.19 25.86 34.17
C PRO A 7 19.13 26.36 33.21
N ASN A 8 19.53 27.23 32.31
CA ASN A 8 18.65 27.76 31.26
C ASN A 8 18.31 26.59 30.29
N ILE A 9 17.31 25.77 30.68
CA ILE A 9 16.86 24.65 29.88
C ILE A 9 16.15 25.26 28.67
N ALA A 10 16.72 25.11 27.48
CA ALA A 10 16.13 25.58 26.24
C ALA A 10 14.72 25.02 26.10
N LYS A 11 13.74 25.89 25.84
CA LYS A 11 12.34 25.49 25.66
C LYS A 11 12.20 24.50 24.54
N GLN A 12 11.32 23.54 24.71
CA GLN A 12 11.09 22.45 23.75
C GLN A 12 9.90 22.75 22.86
N VAL A 13 10.12 22.68 21.55
CA VAL A 13 9.11 22.91 20.52
C VAL A 13 8.81 21.61 19.79
N TYR A 14 7.53 21.26 19.68
CA TYR A 14 7.08 20.09 18.93
C TYR A 14 6.37 20.52 17.65
N ILE A 15 6.73 19.85 16.52
CA ILE A 15 6.05 20.02 15.23
C ILE A 15 5.64 18.63 14.71
N GLY A 16 4.36 18.33 14.70
CA GLY A 16 3.83 17.11 14.06
C GLY A 16 3.64 17.30 12.56
N MET A 17 4.26 16.46 11.73
CA MET A 17 4.12 16.56 10.27
C MET A 17 4.21 15.24 9.53
N ALA A 18 3.61 15.18 8.34
CA ALA A 18 3.78 14.09 7.39
C ALA A 18 5.18 14.06 6.75
N GLY A 19 5.76 15.23 6.51
CA GLY A 19 7.09 15.37 5.92
C GLY A 19 7.26 14.76 4.51
N ASP A 20 6.14 14.46 3.83
CA ASP A 20 6.15 13.89 2.51
C ASP A 20 6.36 14.98 1.46
N LEU A 21 7.40 14.86 0.64
CA LEU A 21 7.82 15.87 -0.33
C LEU A 21 7.99 17.25 0.35
N VAL A 22 9.07 17.39 1.10
CA VAL A 22 9.39 18.65 1.79
C VAL A 22 9.38 19.82 0.78
N HIS A 23 8.64 20.88 1.12
CA HIS A 23 8.42 22.05 0.28
C HIS A 23 8.55 23.34 1.11
N PRO A 24 8.62 24.53 0.48
CA PRO A 24 8.82 25.80 1.20
C PRO A 24 7.91 26.00 2.41
N GLY A 25 6.66 25.59 2.36
CA GLY A 25 5.74 25.72 3.50
C GLY A 25 6.17 24.91 4.74
N HIS A 26 6.86 23.78 4.59
CA HIS A 26 7.46 23.07 5.73
C HIS A 26 8.65 23.84 6.30
N ILE A 27 9.46 24.45 5.44
CA ILE A 27 10.63 25.25 5.86
C ILE A 27 10.18 26.52 6.58
N GLU A 28 9.11 27.19 6.10
CA GLU A 28 8.51 28.34 6.77
C GLU A 28 8.03 27.98 8.17
N LEU A 29 7.30 26.87 8.32
CA LEU A 29 6.83 26.36 9.61
C LEU A 29 7.98 26.11 10.59
N ILE A 30 9.06 25.47 10.11
CA ILE A 30 10.28 25.22 10.91
C ILE A 30 10.95 26.54 11.29
N ASN A 31 11.05 27.50 10.36
CA ASN A 31 11.63 28.81 10.65
C ASN A 31 10.80 29.61 11.68
N ASP A 32 9.49 29.57 11.57
CA ASP A 32 8.60 30.22 12.54
C ASP A 32 8.73 29.57 13.94
N ALA A 33 8.96 28.26 13.99
CA ALA A 33 9.10 27.52 15.24
C ALA A 33 10.43 27.81 15.98
N LYS A 34 11.50 28.13 15.25
CA LYS A 34 12.85 28.40 15.82
C LYS A 34 12.86 29.48 16.90
N GLN A 35 11.97 30.48 16.81
CA GLN A 35 11.91 31.57 17.79
C GLN A 35 11.42 31.13 19.17
N TYR A 36 10.82 29.95 19.27
CA TYR A 36 10.22 29.43 20.50
C TYR A 36 11.12 28.44 21.24
N GLY A 37 12.14 27.86 20.60
CA GLY A 37 13.07 26.93 21.26
C GLY A 37 13.64 25.83 20.34
N GLU A 38 14.10 24.75 20.95
CA GLU A 38 14.67 23.59 20.27
C GLU A 38 13.57 22.72 19.62
N ILE A 39 13.69 22.48 18.32
CA ILE A 39 12.65 21.82 17.53
C ILE A 39 12.82 20.29 17.56
N THR A 40 11.77 19.61 18.02
CA THR A 40 11.55 18.19 17.82
C THR A 40 10.44 18.00 16.78
N ILE A 41 10.72 17.29 15.69
CA ILE A 41 9.71 16.93 14.69
C ILE A 41 9.13 15.56 15.01
N GLY A 42 7.81 15.47 15.19
CA GLY A 42 7.05 14.23 15.18
C GLY A 42 6.69 13.87 13.74
N LEU A 43 7.48 12.96 13.15
CA LEU A 43 7.26 12.50 11.79
C LEU A 43 6.29 11.34 11.76
N VAL A 44 5.14 11.52 11.09
CA VAL A 44 4.13 10.48 11.00
C VAL A 44 4.67 9.30 10.18
N SER A 45 4.58 8.08 10.76
CA SER A 45 5.01 6.84 10.10
C SER A 45 4.17 6.52 8.86
N ASP A 46 4.64 5.60 8.01
CA ASP A 46 3.89 5.17 6.83
C ASP A 46 2.54 4.57 7.25
N LYS A 47 2.52 3.75 8.32
CA LYS A 47 1.28 3.23 8.91
C LYS A 47 0.35 4.35 9.37
N GLY A 48 0.84 5.28 10.18
CA GLY A 48 0.05 6.42 10.65
C GLY A 48 -0.47 7.30 9.51
N MET A 49 0.29 7.44 8.42
CA MET A 49 -0.17 8.16 7.23
C MET A 49 -1.33 7.46 6.53
N THR A 50 -1.28 6.13 6.39
CA THR A 50 -2.33 5.36 5.71
C THR A 50 -3.65 5.29 6.50
N GLU A 51 -3.62 5.55 7.80
CA GLU A 51 -4.85 5.61 8.63
C GLU A 51 -5.75 6.79 8.27
N TYR A 52 -5.20 7.89 7.78
CA TYR A 52 -6.00 9.10 7.54
C TYR A 52 -5.84 9.72 6.15
N LYS A 53 -4.81 9.35 5.40
CA LYS A 53 -4.54 9.98 4.11
C LYS A 53 -4.18 8.92 3.07
N ARG A 54 -2.96 8.89 2.64
CA ARG A 54 -2.42 7.97 1.64
C ARG A 54 -1.01 7.57 2.04
N LEU A 55 -0.52 6.50 1.47
CA LEU A 55 0.89 6.14 1.59
C LEU A 55 1.77 7.29 1.06
N PRO A 56 2.79 7.73 1.82
CA PRO A 56 3.72 8.77 1.36
C PRO A 56 4.50 8.34 0.11
N ALA A 57 4.94 9.30 -0.70
CA ALA A 57 5.82 9.03 -1.84
C ALA A 57 7.16 8.47 -1.38
N MET A 58 7.76 9.07 -0.33
CA MET A 58 8.99 8.59 0.27
C MET A 58 8.73 7.74 1.52
N PRO A 59 9.44 6.59 1.71
CA PRO A 59 9.42 5.82 2.94
C PRO A 59 9.79 6.65 4.17
N PHE A 60 9.34 6.21 5.35
CA PHE A 60 9.59 6.89 6.62
C PHE A 60 11.07 7.24 6.84
N GLU A 61 11.98 6.29 6.62
CA GLU A 61 13.42 6.50 6.85
C GLU A 61 14.00 7.57 5.92
N GLN A 62 13.58 7.61 4.66
CA GLN A 62 14.04 8.65 3.72
C GLN A 62 13.50 10.04 4.14
N ARG A 63 12.23 10.13 4.53
CA ARG A 63 11.64 11.39 5.03
C ARG A 63 12.33 11.86 6.30
N LYS A 64 12.69 10.94 7.19
CA LYS A 64 13.43 11.21 8.43
C LYS A 64 14.81 11.81 8.13
N ILE A 65 15.59 11.18 7.25
CA ILE A 65 16.92 11.67 6.84
C ILE A 65 16.83 13.11 6.31
N VAL A 66 15.85 13.40 5.44
CA VAL A 66 15.65 14.76 4.89
C VAL A 66 15.39 15.76 6.01
N LEU A 67 14.49 15.44 6.94
CA LEU A 67 14.10 16.36 8.01
C LEU A 67 15.22 16.57 9.06
N GLU A 68 15.99 15.54 9.37
CA GLU A 68 17.13 15.63 10.29
C GLU A 68 18.24 16.56 9.78
N ASN A 69 18.34 16.71 8.46
CA ASN A 69 19.32 17.59 7.82
C ASN A 69 18.80 19.01 7.55
N ILE A 70 17.60 19.36 8.02
CA ILE A 70 17.10 20.74 7.92
C ILE A 70 17.67 21.58 9.07
N LYS A 71 18.29 22.70 8.72
CA LYS A 71 18.87 23.63 9.70
C LYS A 71 17.82 24.09 10.72
N GLY A 72 18.13 23.82 12.01
CA GLY A 72 17.29 24.20 13.16
C GLY A 72 16.40 23.07 13.68
N VAL A 73 16.37 21.92 13.02
CA VAL A 73 15.78 20.69 13.56
C VAL A 73 16.80 20.05 14.50
N LYS A 74 16.41 19.81 15.75
CA LYS A 74 17.28 19.16 16.77
C LYS A 74 17.19 17.65 16.68
N ARG A 75 15.98 17.12 16.49
CA ARG A 75 15.71 15.68 16.34
C ARG A 75 14.42 15.41 15.61
N VAL A 76 14.33 14.23 15.01
CA VAL A 76 13.11 13.71 14.40
C VAL A 76 12.75 12.41 15.12
N ILE A 77 11.50 12.31 15.57
CA ILE A 77 10.98 11.12 16.27
C ILE A 77 9.80 10.54 15.51
N LYS A 78 9.60 9.24 15.65
CA LYS A 78 8.50 8.54 15.00
C LYS A 78 7.18 8.84 15.73
N GLN A 79 6.14 9.14 14.94
CA GLN A 79 4.77 9.30 15.40
C GLN A 79 3.88 8.31 14.65
N ASP A 80 3.34 7.30 15.33
CA ASP A 80 2.58 6.23 14.70
C ASP A 80 1.09 6.54 14.50
N SER A 81 0.60 7.66 15.03
CA SER A 81 -0.79 8.11 14.86
C SER A 81 -0.84 9.56 14.43
N PRO A 82 -1.84 9.98 13.64
CA PRO A 82 -2.12 11.40 13.41
C PRO A 82 -2.57 12.13 14.68
N ASP A 83 -2.95 11.42 15.73
CA ASP A 83 -3.27 11.97 17.05
C ASP A 83 -1.99 12.21 17.85
N TYR A 84 -1.78 13.46 18.29
CA TYR A 84 -0.59 13.88 19.01
C TYR A 84 -0.63 13.61 20.51
N VAL A 85 -1.80 13.31 21.11
CA VAL A 85 -2.00 13.25 22.57
C VAL A 85 -0.96 12.37 23.25
N LYS A 86 -0.75 11.15 22.76
CA LYS A 86 0.20 10.22 23.37
C LYS A 86 1.61 10.80 23.41
N ILE A 87 2.12 11.24 22.28
CA ILE A 87 3.50 11.71 22.16
C ILE A 87 3.72 13.04 22.91
N LEU A 88 2.71 13.90 22.93
CA LEU A 88 2.75 15.16 23.70
C LEU A 88 2.77 14.89 25.20
N THR A 89 2.00 13.90 25.67
CA THR A 89 1.98 13.51 27.10
C THR A 89 3.32 12.94 27.55
N GLU A 90 4.03 12.23 26.66
CA GLU A 90 5.36 11.67 26.94
C GLU A 90 6.45 12.76 26.92
N LEU A 91 6.42 13.67 25.96
CA LEU A 91 7.44 14.70 25.75
C LEU A 91 7.25 15.94 26.60
N LYS A 92 6.02 16.31 26.89
CA LYS A 92 5.61 17.55 27.59
C LYS A 92 6.31 18.79 27.05
N PRO A 93 6.25 19.09 25.74
CA PRO A 93 6.91 20.25 25.18
C PRO A 93 6.31 21.56 25.69
N ASP A 94 7.10 22.64 25.69
CA ASP A 94 6.58 23.99 26.03
C ASP A 94 5.67 24.54 24.94
N TYR A 95 5.98 24.22 23.66
CA TYR A 95 5.22 24.69 22.50
C TYR A 95 4.90 23.56 21.53
N VAL A 96 3.69 23.61 20.97
CA VAL A 96 3.33 22.89 19.74
C VAL A 96 3.12 23.94 18.66
N VAL A 97 3.86 23.83 17.55
CA VAL A 97 3.72 24.72 16.39
C VAL A 97 3.13 23.95 15.23
N LYS A 98 2.05 24.44 14.63
CA LYS A 98 1.34 23.80 13.52
C LYS A 98 0.86 24.84 12.52
N GLY A 99 0.80 24.46 11.22
CA GLY A 99 0.17 25.32 10.21
C GLY A 99 -1.33 25.50 10.47
N ASP A 100 -1.86 26.67 10.20
CA ASP A 100 -3.26 27.07 10.48
C ASP A 100 -4.32 26.29 9.69
N ASP A 101 -3.91 25.44 8.73
CA ASP A 101 -4.81 24.58 7.95
C ASP A 101 -5.57 23.54 8.81
N TRP A 102 -5.05 23.17 9.98
CA TRP A 102 -5.75 22.25 10.88
C TRP A 102 -6.94 22.89 11.63
N ILE A 103 -6.97 24.22 11.73
CA ILE A 103 -8.09 24.93 12.38
C ILE A 103 -9.43 24.55 11.72
N LYS A 104 -9.45 24.50 10.38
CA LYS A 104 -10.65 24.10 9.62
C LYS A 104 -10.66 22.62 9.25
N GLY A 105 -9.46 22.04 9.00
CA GLY A 105 -9.33 20.68 8.51
C GLY A 105 -9.43 19.60 9.59
N GLN A 106 -9.04 19.92 10.83
CA GLN A 106 -8.98 18.96 11.95
C GLN A 106 -9.28 19.63 13.30
N PRO A 107 -10.42 20.33 13.46
CA PRO A 107 -10.72 21.12 14.66
C PRO A 107 -10.76 20.27 15.94
N GLU A 108 -11.24 19.03 15.86
CA GLU A 108 -11.30 18.11 17.01
C GLU A 108 -9.90 17.70 17.50
N ILE A 109 -8.98 17.43 16.57
CA ILE A 109 -7.58 17.10 16.93
C ILE A 109 -6.92 18.33 17.55
N ARG A 110 -7.13 19.51 16.97
CA ARG A 110 -6.60 20.77 17.50
C ARG A 110 -7.07 21.02 18.93
N GLN A 111 -8.38 20.83 19.22
CA GLN A 111 -8.90 21.02 20.57
C GLN A 111 -8.27 20.04 21.56
N ARG A 112 -8.18 18.76 21.21
CA ARG A 112 -7.51 17.76 22.07
C ARG A 112 -6.04 18.12 22.35
N VAL A 113 -5.33 18.64 21.37
CA VAL A 113 -3.94 19.10 21.56
C VAL A 113 -3.89 20.27 22.55
N ILE A 114 -4.78 21.25 22.43
CA ILE A 114 -4.88 22.38 23.35
C ILE A 114 -5.16 21.88 24.79
N ASP A 115 -6.15 21.02 24.95
CA ASP A 115 -6.54 20.47 26.25
C ASP A 115 -5.41 19.64 26.88
N THR A 116 -4.66 18.90 26.05
CA THR A 116 -3.52 18.12 26.49
C THR A 116 -2.37 19.02 26.93
N MET A 117 -2.00 20.02 26.13
CA MET A 117 -0.92 20.97 26.43
C MET A 117 -1.21 21.79 27.71
N ALA A 118 -2.46 22.13 27.95
CA ALA A 118 -2.88 22.86 29.14
C ALA A 118 -2.57 22.13 30.46
N GLN A 119 -2.44 20.78 30.45
CA GLN A 119 -2.16 19.98 31.65
C GLN A 119 -0.81 20.30 32.30
N TRP A 120 0.15 20.85 31.54
CA TRP A 120 1.48 21.25 32.06
C TRP A 120 1.86 22.70 31.70
N GLY A 121 0.88 23.50 31.26
CA GLY A 121 1.10 24.91 30.90
C GLY A 121 1.75 25.14 29.54
N GLY A 122 1.75 24.11 28.65
CA GLY A 122 2.24 24.24 27.29
C GLY A 122 1.31 25.04 26.39
N ILE A 123 1.84 25.63 25.32
CA ILE A 123 1.14 26.57 24.44
C ILE A 123 1.09 26.03 23.00
N VAL A 124 -0.06 26.18 22.36
CA VAL A 124 -0.26 25.84 20.93
C VAL A 124 -0.16 27.10 20.10
N ILE A 125 0.69 27.09 19.07
CA ILE A 125 0.92 28.18 18.14
C ILE A 125 0.42 27.78 16.75
N ASP A 126 -0.54 28.53 16.22
CA ASP A 126 -1.04 28.39 14.85
C ASP A 126 -0.18 29.29 13.93
N SER A 127 0.75 28.70 13.17
CA SER A 127 1.58 29.43 12.21
C SER A 127 0.79 29.72 10.94
N LYS A 128 0.77 30.98 10.53
CA LYS A 128 0.05 31.41 9.32
C LYS A 128 0.76 30.92 8.05
N ARG A 129 0.02 30.26 7.21
CA ARG A 129 0.51 29.79 5.89
C ARG A 129 0.67 30.97 4.94
N ARG A 130 1.89 31.19 4.49
CA ARG A 130 2.24 32.35 3.61
C ARG A 130 2.17 32.01 2.13
N GLN A 131 2.26 30.74 1.74
CA GLN A 131 2.32 30.30 0.34
C GLN A 131 1.36 29.13 0.06
N ASN A 132 0.87 29.06 -1.19
CA ASN A 132 -0.07 28.02 -1.65
C ASN A 132 0.60 26.66 -2.00
N PHE A 133 1.73 26.34 -1.36
CA PHE A 133 2.38 25.04 -1.54
C PHE A 133 1.71 23.97 -0.69
N SER A 134 1.41 22.82 -1.30
CA SER A 134 0.90 21.66 -0.56
C SER A 134 1.39 20.35 -1.16
N SER A 135 1.75 19.41 -0.31
CA SER A 135 2.08 18.06 -0.75
C SER A 135 0.95 17.41 -1.57
N THR A 136 -0.31 17.77 -1.30
CA THR A 136 -1.47 17.30 -2.07
C THR A 136 -1.43 17.76 -3.53
N GLY A 137 -1.02 19.02 -3.77
CA GLY A 137 -0.82 19.54 -5.13
C GLY A 137 0.29 18.79 -5.87
N PHE A 138 1.43 18.56 -5.22
CA PHE A 138 2.53 17.76 -5.79
C PHE A 138 2.10 16.33 -6.12
N HIS A 139 1.38 15.65 -5.25
CA HIS A 139 0.87 14.31 -5.54
C HIS A 139 -0.07 14.28 -6.75
N LYS A 140 -0.90 15.32 -6.94
CA LYS A 140 -1.74 15.42 -8.13
C LYS A 140 -0.91 15.57 -9.41
N HIS A 141 0.19 16.30 -9.35
CA HIS A 141 1.12 16.40 -10.48
C HIS A 141 1.87 15.09 -10.74
N LEU A 142 2.35 14.42 -9.69
CA LEU A 142 2.99 13.10 -9.82
C LEU A 142 2.06 12.05 -10.43
N ARG A 143 0.79 12.00 -10.02
CA ARG A 143 -0.20 11.12 -10.64
C ARG A 143 -0.38 11.39 -12.14
N LYS A 144 -0.35 12.67 -12.55
CA LYS A 144 -0.44 13.05 -13.97
C LYS A 144 0.84 12.74 -14.76
N ALA A 145 2.00 12.90 -14.14
CA ALA A 145 3.29 12.59 -14.76
C ALA A 145 3.52 11.07 -14.92
N GLY A 146 2.78 10.24 -14.16
CA GLY A 146 2.95 8.80 -14.13
C GLY A 146 3.89 8.34 -13.02
N THR A 147 4.34 7.09 -13.10
CA THR A 147 5.26 6.48 -12.12
C THR A 147 6.20 5.51 -12.84
N THR A 148 7.39 5.29 -12.28
CA THR A 148 8.29 4.24 -12.79
C THR A 148 7.83 2.85 -12.31
N LYS A 149 8.34 1.81 -12.97
CA LYS A 149 8.01 0.43 -12.60
C LYS A 149 8.49 0.11 -11.18
N GLU A 150 9.68 0.57 -10.79
CA GLU A 150 10.28 0.33 -9.48
C GLU A 150 9.42 0.97 -8.37
N VAL A 151 9.02 2.21 -8.54
CA VAL A 151 8.13 2.89 -7.58
C VAL A 151 6.78 2.19 -7.47
N ARG A 152 6.23 1.69 -8.59
CA ARG A 152 4.95 0.97 -8.60
C ARG A 152 5.06 -0.37 -7.87
N GLN A 153 6.13 -1.13 -8.10
CA GLN A 153 6.37 -2.43 -7.47
C GLN A 153 6.57 -2.27 -5.96
N ALA A 154 7.50 -1.43 -5.55
CA ALA A 154 7.75 -1.13 -4.12
C ALA A 154 6.51 -0.59 -3.40
N ARG A 155 5.59 0.07 -4.11
CA ARG A 155 4.36 0.61 -3.50
C ARG A 155 3.43 -0.50 -3.00
N LEU A 156 3.33 -1.65 -3.68
CA LEU A 156 2.49 -2.76 -3.22
C LEU A 156 3.00 -3.31 -1.88
N GLN A 157 4.28 -3.59 -1.80
CA GLN A 157 4.92 -4.08 -0.57
C GLN A 157 4.70 -3.10 0.59
N ARG A 158 5.00 -1.83 0.38
CA ARG A 158 4.81 -0.78 1.40
C ARG A 158 3.35 -0.64 1.85
N LEU A 159 2.38 -0.84 0.96
CA LEU A 159 0.96 -0.85 1.30
C LEU A 159 0.62 -2.03 2.21
N LEU A 160 1.12 -3.23 1.90
CA LEU A 160 0.92 -4.43 2.72
C LEU A 160 1.56 -4.31 4.11
N GLU A 161 2.72 -3.64 4.21
CA GLU A 161 3.40 -3.38 5.48
C GLU A 161 2.73 -2.28 6.32
N SER A 162 2.05 -1.33 5.66
CA SER A 162 1.51 -0.12 6.32
C SER A 162 0.01 -0.17 6.61
N LYS A 163 -0.73 -1.08 5.98
CA LYS A 163 -2.19 -1.21 6.14
C LYS A 163 -2.55 -2.62 6.58
N ASP A 164 -3.46 -2.73 7.55
CA ASP A 164 -4.01 -4.03 7.96
C ASP A 164 -4.86 -4.67 6.85
N THR A 165 -5.43 -3.87 5.96
CA THR A 165 -6.20 -4.31 4.79
C THR A 165 -5.95 -3.39 3.62
N ILE A 166 -5.62 -3.96 2.46
CA ILE A 166 -5.57 -3.25 1.19
C ILE A 166 -6.82 -3.56 0.35
N ARG A 167 -7.25 -2.58 -0.47
CA ARG A 167 -8.41 -2.72 -1.35
C ARG A 167 -7.95 -2.75 -2.80
N ALA A 168 -7.99 -3.94 -3.39
CA ALA A 168 -7.78 -4.10 -4.83
C ALA A 168 -9.13 -4.23 -5.53
N ILE A 169 -9.27 -3.59 -6.68
CA ILE A 169 -10.49 -3.68 -7.51
C ILE A 169 -10.13 -4.07 -8.94
N GLU A 170 -10.98 -4.87 -9.55
CA GLU A 170 -10.77 -5.35 -10.91
C GLU A 170 -10.96 -4.25 -11.95
N ALA A 171 -10.00 -4.18 -12.89
CA ALA A 171 -10.11 -3.38 -14.10
C ALA A 171 -9.98 -4.25 -15.34
N HIS A 172 -10.82 -3.98 -16.36
CA HIS A 172 -10.85 -4.69 -17.64
C HIS A 172 -10.54 -3.76 -18.82
N SER A 173 -10.18 -2.50 -18.55
CA SER A 173 -9.82 -1.50 -19.56
C SER A 173 -9.03 -0.35 -18.94
N GLY A 174 -8.36 0.43 -19.79
CA GLY A 174 -7.71 1.69 -19.36
C GLY A 174 -8.70 2.70 -18.77
N LEU A 175 -9.95 2.75 -19.28
CA LEU A 175 -11.00 3.62 -18.73
C LEU A 175 -11.34 3.22 -17.29
N ALA A 176 -11.54 1.92 -17.03
CA ALA A 176 -11.78 1.42 -15.67
C ALA A 176 -10.62 1.78 -14.75
N ALA A 177 -9.37 1.59 -15.19
CA ALA A 177 -8.18 1.95 -14.42
C ALA A 177 -8.11 3.46 -14.10
N ASN A 178 -8.48 4.32 -15.07
CA ASN A 178 -8.54 5.78 -14.86
C ASN A 178 -9.61 6.17 -13.83
N ILE A 179 -10.78 5.53 -13.88
CA ILE A 179 -11.85 5.75 -12.88
C ILE A 179 -11.33 5.34 -11.50
N ILE A 180 -10.69 4.17 -11.36
CA ILE A 180 -10.13 3.65 -10.10
C ILE A 180 -9.05 4.60 -9.57
N GLU A 181 -8.16 5.11 -10.43
CA GLU A 181 -7.09 6.05 -10.05
C GLU A 181 -7.64 7.32 -9.41
N ASN A 182 -8.78 7.80 -9.94
CA ASN A 182 -9.38 9.08 -9.52
C ASN A 182 -10.54 8.91 -8.52
N SER A 183 -10.93 7.67 -8.23
CA SER A 183 -11.99 7.39 -7.24
C SER A 183 -11.43 7.50 -5.82
N GLY A 184 -12.14 8.24 -4.99
CA GLY A 184 -11.84 8.37 -3.57
C GLY A 184 -13.02 8.98 -2.83
N LEU A 185 -13.22 8.55 -1.61
CA LEU A 185 -14.25 9.05 -0.71
C LEU A 185 -13.59 9.71 0.49
N ARG A 186 -14.06 10.90 0.85
CA ARG A 186 -13.67 11.54 2.10
C ARG A 186 -14.73 11.28 3.17
N VAL A 187 -14.34 10.61 4.25
CA VAL A 187 -15.20 10.37 5.41
C VAL A 187 -14.58 11.08 6.61
N GLY A 188 -15.13 12.24 6.97
CA GLY A 188 -14.53 13.12 7.96
C GLY A 188 -13.15 13.61 7.51
N TRP A 189 -12.13 13.30 8.28
CA TRP A 189 -10.73 13.64 7.98
C TRP A 189 -9.97 12.52 7.22
N LYS A 190 -10.57 11.33 7.09
CA LYS A 190 -10.00 10.19 6.34
C LYS A 190 -10.28 10.31 4.86
N VAL A 191 -9.33 9.83 4.07
CA VAL A 191 -9.49 9.63 2.62
C VAL A 191 -9.39 8.14 2.33
N GLU A 192 -10.47 7.57 1.82
CA GLU A 192 -10.57 6.18 1.41
C GLU A 192 -10.43 6.10 -0.11
N GLU A 193 -9.48 5.33 -0.60
CA GLU A 193 -9.28 5.06 -2.03
C GLU A 193 -8.93 3.59 -2.25
N TYR A 194 -9.06 3.12 -3.48
CA TYR A 194 -8.52 1.81 -3.84
C TYR A 194 -7.00 1.85 -3.85
N ASP A 195 -6.38 0.80 -3.33
CA ASP A 195 -4.93 0.73 -3.13
C ASP A 195 -4.21 0.13 -4.34
N ALA A 196 -4.85 -0.84 -5.02
CA ALA A 196 -4.29 -1.58 -6.15
C ALA A 196 -5.35 -1.88 -7.21
N ILE A 197 -4.88 -2.20 -8.41
CA ILE A 197 -5.69 -2.67 -9.53
C ILE A 197 -5.47 -4.17 -9.67
N TRP A 198 -6.57 -4.91 -9.75
CA TRP A 198 -6.60 -6.33 -10.03
C TRP A 198 -6.90 -6.56 -11.51
N LEU A 199 -6.09 -7.35 -12.19
CA LEU A 199 -6.33 -7.79 -13.56
C LEU A 199 -6.54 -9.31 -13.57
N ASN A 200 -7.70 -9.75 -14.02
CA ASN A 200 -7.99 -11.18 -14.14
C ASN A 200 -7.92 -11.60 -15.60
N ALA A 201 -6.99 -12.48 -15.92
CA ALA A 201 -6.77 -12.94 -17.29
C ALA A 201 -7.98 -13.68 -17.87
N LYS A 202 -8.72 -14.44 -17.04
CA LYS A 202 -9.94 -15.16 -17.45
C LYS A 202 -11.09 -14.21 -17.76
N THR A 203 -11.40 -13.30 -16.83
CA THR A 203 -12.46 -12.29 -17.04
C THR A 203 -12.17 -11.45 -18.28
N TYR A 204 -10.90 -11.06 -18.47
CA TYR A 204 -10.51 -10.29 -19.65
C TYR A 204 -10.67 -11.09 -20.95
N ALA A 205 -10.29 -12.39 -20.98
CA ALA A 205 -10.54 -13.24 -22.15
C ALA A 205 -12.04 -13.36 -22.47
N ILE A 206 -12.88 -13.61 -21.46
CA ILE A 206 -14.33 -13.70 -21.59
C ILE A 206 -14.91 -12.39 -22.13
N SER A 207 -14.49 -11.24 -21.65
CA SER A 207 -14.95 -9.93 -22.09
C SER A 207 -14.68 -9.66 -23.57
N ARG A 208 -13.73 -10.39 -24.17
CA ARG A 208 -13.37 -10.35 -25.59
C ARG A 208 -13.98 -11.50 -26.40
N ALA A 209 -14.89 -12.27 -25.83
CA ALA A 209 -15.44 -13.49 -26.42
C ALA A 209 -14.34 -14.50 -26.83
N SER A 210 -13.20 -14.53 -26.12
CA SER A 210 -12.10 -15.47 -26.34
C SER A 210 -12.27 -16.67 -25.42
N LEU A 211 -12.18 -17.87 -25.98
CA LEU A 211 -12.20 -19.13 -25.23
C LEU A 211 -10.80 -19.55 -24.74
N THR A 212 -9.76 -18.87 -25.22
CA THR A 212 -8.37 -19.18 -24.88
C THR A 212 -7.67 -18.02 -24.20
N TYR A 213 -6.83 -18.33 -23.21
CA TYR A 213 -5.97 -17.35 -22.56
C TYR A 213 -4.71 -17.18 -23.40
N SER A 214 -4.42 -15.95 -23.77
CA SER A 214 -3.18 -15.60 -24.47
C SER A 214 -2.49 -14.46 -23.74
N LEU A 215 -1.16 -14.48 -23.70
CA LEU A 215 -0.36 -13.42 -23.08
C LEU A 215 -0.47 -12.09 -23.84
N THR A 216 -0.67 -12.13 -25.15
CA THR A 216 -0.74 -10.89 -25.96
C THR A 216 -1.89 -9.98 -25.59
N PRO A 217 -3.16 -10.45 -25.48
CA PRO A 217 -4.25 -9.60 -25.03
C PRO A 217 -4.05 -9.03 -23.63
N ILE A 218 -3.54 -9.82 -22.68
CA ILE A 218 -3.33 -9.34 -21.32
C ILE A 218 -2.21 -8.28 -21.27
N SER A 219 -1.16 -8.42 -22.09
CA SER A 219 -0.11 -7.40 -22.22
C SER A 219 -0.68 -6.07 -22.72
N ASN A 220 -1.59 -6.10 -23.68
CA ASN A 220 -2.28 -4.89 -24.15
C ASN A 220 -3.12 -4.24 -23.04
N LEU A 221 -3.83 -5.04 -22.23
CA LEU A 221 -4.56 -4.50 -21.07
C LEU A 221 -3.61 -3.87 -20.07
N ILE A 222 -2.48 -4.52 -19.75
CA ILE A 222 -1.46 -3.97 -18.86
C ILE A 222 -0.99 -2.61 -19.36
N HIS A 223 -0.66 -2.47 -20.66
CA HIS A 223 -0.26 -1.17 -21.23
C HIS A 223 -1.34 -0.10 -21.06
N GLN A 224 -2.60 -0.40 -21.34
CA GLN A 224 -3.71 0.54 -21.13
C GLN A 224 -3.80 0.99 -19.67
N VAL A 225 -3.65 0.07 -18.71
CA VAL A 225 -3.70 0.36 -17.28
C VAL A 225 -2.50 1.18 -16.84
N LEU A 226 -1.30 0.86 -17.32
CA LEU A 226 -0.08 1.60 -17.03
C LEU A 226 -0.14 3.06 -17.47
N HIS A 227 -0.77 3.34 -18.61
CA HIS A 227 -1.01 4.71 -19.10
C HIS A 227 -2.08 5.47 -18.30
N SER A 228 -2.96 4.76 -17.62
CA SER A 228 -4.16 5.34 -16.99
C SER A 228 -4.08 5.42 -15.47
N SER A 229 -3.11 4.73 -14.84
CA SER A 229 -3.00 4.63 -13.38
C SER A 229 -1.56 4.49 -12.89
N THR A 230 -1.31 5.04 -11.70
CA THR A 230 -0.05 4.89 -10.95
C THR A 230 -0.12 3.82 -9.86
N LYS A 231 -1.29 3.21 -9.66
CA LYS A 231 -1.51 2.20 -8.62
C LYS A 231 -0.75 0.90 -8.92
N PRO A 232 -0.39 0.12 -7.90
CA PRO A 232 0.11 -1.24 -8.07
C PRO A 232 -0.83 -2.10 -8.90
N ILE A 233 -0.28 -2.99 -9.71
CA ILE A 233 -1.03 -3.92 -10.56
C ILE A 233 -0.76 -5.34 -10.09
N VAL A 234 -1.83 -6.07 -9.78
CA VAL A 234 -1.81 -7.50 -9.45
C VAL A 234 -2.51 -8.26 -10.58
N ILE A 235 -1.84 -9.26 -11.15
CA ILE A 235 -2.39 -10.07 -12.24
C ILE A 235 -2.70 -11.47 -11.77
N ASP A 236 -3.95 -11.88 -11.91
CA ASP A 236 -4.41 -13.24 -11.68
C ASP A 236 -4.29 -14.07 -12.96
N LEU A 237 -3.35 -15.02 -12.95
CA LEU A 237 -3.01 -15.90 -14.07
C LEU A 237 -3.77 -17.23 -14.03
N HIS A 238 -4.97 -17.28 -13.78
CA HIS A 238 -5.87 -18.44 -13.63
C HIS A 238 -5.28 -19.85 -13.89
N GLN A 239 -4.49 -20.05 -14.94
CA GLN A 239 -3.83 -21.33 -15.27
C GLN A 239 -2.39 -21.16 -15.70
N ILE A 240 -1.55 -22.15 -15.36
CA ILE A 240 -0.15 -22.22 -15.77
C ILE A 240 0.08 -23.51 -16.52
N GLU A 241 0.36 -23.39 -17.81
CA GLU A 241 0.59 -24.55 -18.67
C GLU A 241 1.93 -25.24 -18.39
N SER A 242 2.99 -24.47 -18.11
CA SER A 242 4.31 -25.02 -17.81
C SER A 242 5.20 -24.09 -16.97
N VAL A 243 6.13 -24.68 -16.23
CA VAL A 243 7.12 -23.94 -15.41
C VAL A 243 7.99 -23.01 -16.26
N LYS A 244 8.41 -23.45 -17.44
CA LYS A 244 9.25 -22.62 -18.34
C LYS A 244 8.51 -21.39 -18.84
N ASN A 245 7.24 -21.54 -19.22
CA ASN A 245 6.42 -20.44 -19.68
C ASN A 245 6.18 -19.43 -18.54
N LEU A 246 6.00 -19.91 -17.32
CA LEU A 246 5.79 -19.05 -16.16
C LEU A 246 7.00 -18.18 -15.83
N SER A 247 8.21 -18.76 -15.81
CA SER A 247 9.44 -17.99 -15.55
C SER A 247 9.63 -16.85 -16.56
N HIS A 248 9.29 -17.10 -17.83
CA HIS A 248 9.31 -16.08 -18.86
C HIS A 248 8.21 -15.01 -18.61
N THR A 249 7.02 -15.46 -18.27
CA THR A 249 5.86 -14.59 -18.00
C THR A 249 6.11 -13.69 -16.79
N VAL A 250 6.69 -14.22 -15.71
CA VAL A 250 7.08 -13.44 -14.52
C VAL A 250 8.04 -12.32 -14.90
N LYS A 251 9.14 -12.66 -15.59
CA LYS A 251 10.12 -11.65 -16.05
C LYS A 251 9.49 -10.60 -16.98
N MET A 252 8.59 -11.01 -17.85
CA MET A 252 7.91 -10.10 -18.77
C MET A 252 7.03 -9.12 -18.02
N PHE A 253 6.18 -9.60 -17.11
CA PHE A 253 5.28 -8.75 -16.34
C PHE A 253 6.02 -7.82 -15.39
N GLU A 254 7.06 -8.31 -14.73
CA GLU A 254 7.92 -7.49 -13.89
C GLU A 254 8.57 -6.35 -14.68
N ARG A 255 9.12 -6.64 -15.88
CA ARG A 255 9.68 -5.62 -16.77
C ARG A 255 8.66 -4.59 -17.24
N MET A 256 7.39 -4.99 -17.40
CA MET A 256 6.29 -4.09 -17.72
C MET A 256 5.89 -3.20 -16.53
N GLY A 257 6.28 -3.52 -15.29
CA GLY A 257 5.93 -2.74 -14.10
C GLY A 257 4.70 -3.28 -13.35
N VAL A 258 4.35 -4.54 -13.55
CA VAL A 258 3.40 -5.27 -12.70
C VAL A 258 4.02 -5.46 -11.32
N SER A 259 3.21 -5.39 -10.27
CA SER A 259 3.68 -5.48 -8.88
C SER A 259 3.61 -6.89 -8.31
N ALA A 260 2.63 -7.69 -8.76
CA ALA A 260 2.48 -9.06 -8.34
C ALA A 260 1.75 -9.92 -9.37
N VAL A 261 2.03 -11.23 -9.33
CA VAL A 261 1.23 -12.25 -10.01
C VAL A 261 0.54 -13.15 -9.00
N VAL A 262 -0.65 -13.62 -9.34
CA VAL A 262 -1.38 -14.65 -8.59
C VAL A 262 -1.42 -15.91 -9.44
N ILE A 263 -1.00 -17.01 -8.85
CA ILE A 263 -0.89 -18.33 -9.47
C ILE A 263 -1.91 -19.25 -8.82
N SER A 264 -2.78 -19.90 -9.61
CA SER A 264 -3.73 -20.88 -9.07
C SER A 264 -3.08 -22.23 -8.82
N ASP A 265 -3.43 -22.88 -7.70
CA ASP A 265 -3.04 -24.27 -7.40
C ASP A 265 -3.95 -25.31 -8.05
N SER A 266 -4.85 -24.89 -8.91
CA SER A 266 -5.74 -25.77 -9.69
C SER A 266 -5.51 -25.61 -11.20
N SER A 267 -5.97 -26.59 -11.94
CA SER A 267 -6.03 -26.58 -13.41
C SER A 267 -7.38 -27.07 -13.87
N GLU A 268 -7.85 -26.53 -14.99
CA GLU A 268 -9.02 -27.06 -15.69
C GLU A 268 -8.62 -28.29 -16.50
N VAL A 269 -9.35 -29.39 -16.29
CA VAL A 269 -9.16 -30.64 -17.01
C VAL A 269 -10.46 -30.97 -17.74
N GLN A 270 -10.34 -31.36 -19.02
CA GLN A 270 -11.50 -31.86 -19.77
C GLN A 270 -11.75 -33.31 -19.36
N GLU A 271 -12.93 -33.61 -18.86
CA GLU A 271 -13.40 -34.96 -18.59
C GLU A 271 -14.48 -35.31 -19.59
N GLU A 272 -14.35 -36.49 -20.17
CA GLU A 272 -15.37 -37.05 -21.06
C GLU A 272 -16.40 -37.81 -20.19
N ILE A 273 -17.64 -37.42 -20.30
CA ILE A 273 -18.77 -38.09 -19.63
C ILE A 273 -19.50 -38.90 -20.70
N GLU A 274 -19.44 -40.22 -20.60
CA GLU A 274 -20.27 -41.08 -21.43
C GLU A 274 -21.72 -40.90 -21.11
N THR A 275 -22.50 -40.53 -22.13
CA THR A 275 -23.96 -40.49 -22.05
C THR A 275 -24.53 -41.52 -23.00
N LYS A 276 -25.83 -41.87 -22.85
CA LYS A 276 -26.50 -42.84 -23.73
C LYS A 276 -26.58 -42.41 -25.20
N LEU A 277 -26.33 -41.14 -25.50
CA LEU A 277 -26.49 -40.58 -26.85
C LEU A 277 -25.13 -40.26 -27.51
N TYR A 278 -24.26 -39.55 -26.76
CA TYR A 278 -22.90 -39.16 -27.21
C TYR A 278 -22.04 -38.71 -26.02
N PRO A 279 -20.71 -38.83 -26.10
CA PRO A 279 -19.86 -38.33 -25.05
C PRO A 279 -19.93 -36.80 -24.96
N ILE A 280 -20.00 -36.29 -23.72
CA ILE A 280 -20.02 -34.85 -23.44
C ILE A 280 -18.70 -34.47 -22.75
N GLN A 281 -18.04 -33.45 -23.27
CA GLN A 281 -16.85 -32.85 -22.63
C GLN A 281 -17.29 -31.92 -21.51
N ARG A 282 -16.83 -32.21 -20.29
CA ARG A 282 -17.04 -31.36 -19.11
C ARG A 282 -15.71 -30.83 -18.60
N THR A 283 -15.64 -29.53 -18.38
CA THR A 283 -14.49 -28.91 -17.72
C THR A 283 -14.61 -29.07 -16.20
N VAL A 284 -13.63 -29.68 -15.59
CA VAL A 284 -13.55 -29.88 -14.13
C VAL A 284 -12.28 -29.23 -13.60
N GLN A 285 -12.37 -28.59 -12.44
CA GLN A 285 -11.19 -28.09 -11.75
C GLN A 285 -10.56 -29.20 -10.90
N LYS A 286 -9.26 -29.44 -11.10
CA LYS A 286 -8.47 -30.37 -10.29
C LYS A 286 -7.28 -29.64 -9.64
N GLN A 287 -7.09 -29.88 -8.36
CA GLN A 287 -5.90 -29.36 -7.67
C GLN A 287 -4.63 -30.05 -8.17
N GLN A 288 -3.58 -29.25 -8.36
CA GLN A 288 -2.28 -29.76 -8.69
C GLN A 288 -1.62 -30.44 -7.48
N GLN A 289 -0.66 -31.32 -7.73
CA GLN A 289 0.15 -31.90 -6.65
C GLN A 289 0.93 -30.79 -5.94
N ILE A 290 0.96 -30.81 -4.62
CA ILE A 290 1.67 -29.84 -3.78
C ILE A 290 3.12 -29.69 -4.25
N LYS A 291 3.85 -30.82 -4.44
CA LYS A 291 5.24 -30.82 -4.90
C LYS A 291 5.45 -30.08 -6.22
N LYS A 292 4.54 -30.30 -7.19
CA LYS A 292 4.60 -29.61 -8.49
C LYS A 292 4.37 -28.12 -8.32
N MET A 293 3.40 -27.74 -7.50
CA MET A 293 3.09 -26.33 -7.26
C MET A 293 4.24 -25.64 -6.50
N SER A 294 4.83 -26.29 -5.50
CA SER A 294 6.01 -25.80 -4.79
C SER A 294 7.19 -25.54 -5.73
N GLN A 295 7.41 -26.43 -6.70
CA GLN A 295 8.43 -26.21 -7.73
C GLN A 295 8.11 -25.00 -8.60
N ILE A 296 6.86 -24.84 -9.03
CA ILE A 296 6.39 -23.68 -9.81
C ILE A 296 6.67 -22.38 -9.07
N ILE A 297 6.31 -22.32 -7.78
CA ILE A 297 6.53 -21.14 -6.93
C ILE A 297 8.02 -20.83 -6.81
N SER A 298 8.85 -21.82 -6.48
CA SER A 298 10.29 -21.65 -6.34
C SER A 298 10.95 -21.17 -7.63
N GLU A 299 10.57 -21.71 -8.78
CA GLU A 299 11.09 -21.27 -10.08
C GLU A 299 10.59 -19.85 -10.45
N SER A 300 9.37 -19.50 -10.07
CA SER A 300 8.84 -18.13 -10.24
C SER A 300 9.64 -17.12 -9.42
N LYS A 301 9.93 -17.45 -8.16
CA LYS A 301 10.76 -16.61 -7.28
C LYS A 301 12.19 -16.48 -7.78
N LYS A 302 12.80 -17.54 -8.29
CA LYS A 302 14.12 -17.47 -8.93
C LYS A 302 14.12 -16.65 -10.23
N ALA A 303 12.99 -16.57 -10.90
CA ALA A 303 12.87 -15.83 -12.16
C ALA A 303 12.69 -14.34 -11.95
N GLN A 304 12.21 -13.88 -10.77
CA GLN A 304 12.02 -12.46 -10.49
C GLN A 304 13.36 -11.69 -10.54
N ILE A 305 13.31 -10.42 -10.88
CA ILE A 305 14.47 -9.54 -11.08
C ILE A 305 14.67 -8.66 -9.83
N SER A 306 13.58 -8.18 -9.24
CA SER A 306 13.59 -7.31 -8.07
C SER A 306 12.94 -8.00 -6.87
N GLU A 307 13.32 -7.60 -5.65
CA GLU A 307 12.74 -8.12 -4.42
C GLU A 307 11.31 -7.60 -4.17
N GLU A 308 10.95 -6.48 -4.80
CA GLU A 308 9.63 -5.85 -4.66
C GLU A 308 8.53 -6.54 -5.47
N PHE A 309 8.89 -7.34 -6.48
CA PHE A 309 7.90 -8.11 -7.24
C PHE A 309 7.42 -9.31 -6.43
N MET A 310 6.10 -9.51 -6.36
CA MET A 310 5.50 -10.53 -5.50
C MET A 310 4.84 -11.67 -6.27
N VAL A 311 4.91 -12.87 -5.70
CA VAL A 311 4.25 -14.09 -6.19
C VAL A 311 3.25 -14.56 -5.15
N PHE A 312 1.97 -14.37 -5.42
CA PHE A 312 0.88 -14.89 -4.59
C PHE A 312 0.34 -16.20 -5.13
N VAL A 313 -0.14 -17.05 -4.25
CA VAL A 313 -0.73 -18.35 -4.63
C VAL A 313 -2.20 -18.40 -4.21
N ARG A 314 -3.07 -18.72 -5.17
CA ARG A 314 -4.48 -18.96 -4.92
C ARG A 314 -4.71 -20.42 -4.61
N VAL A 315 -5.17 -20.70 -3.39
CA VAL A 315 -5.51 -22.04 -2.89
C VAL A 315 -7.01 -22.26 -3.04
N GLU A 316 -7.37 -23.24 -3.86
CA GLU A 316 -8.76 -23.52 -4.22
C GLU A 316 -9.36 -24.75 -3.51
N SER A 317 -8.68 -25.27 -2.48
CA SER A 317 -9.14 -26.46 -1.73
C SER A 317 -10.56 -26.31 -1.19
N LEU A 318 -10.92 -25.12 -0.67
CA LEU A 318 -12.26 -24.90 -0.11
C LEU A 318 -13.36 -24.88 -1.16
N ILE A 319 -13.05 -24.49 -2.41
CA ILE A 319 -14.02 -24.55 -3.52
C ILE A 319 -14.13 -25.97 -4.05
N ILE A 320 -13.00 -26.66 -4.22
CA ILE A 320 -12.94 -27.95 -4.90
C ILE A 320 -13.41 -29.09 -4.00
N SER A 321 -12.97 -29.12 -2.73
CA SER A 321 -13.25 -30.21 -1.79
C SER A 321 -13.90 -29.80 -0.47
N GLY A 322 -13.92 -28.52 -0.15
CA GLY A 322 -14.37 -28.03 1.17
C GLY A 322 -13.40 -28.36 2.31
N ASP A 323 -12.18 -28.85 2.02
CA ASP A 323 -11.23 -29.34 3.02
C ASP A 323 -10.31 -28.24 3.52
N LEU A 324 -10.59 -27.72 4.72
CA LEU A 324 -9.79 -26.70 5.38
C LEU A 324 -8.37 -27.20 5.74
N ASN A 325 -8.21 -28.46 6.14
CA ASN A 325 -6.89 -29.01 6.47
C ASN A 325 -5.99 -29.09 5.24
N GLN A 326 -6.55 -29.45 4.10
CA GLN A 326 -5.84 -29.40 2.81
C GLN A 326 -5.46 -27.95 2.44
N ALA A 327 -6.38 -26.99 2.62
CA ALA A 327 -6.08 -25.59 2.35
C ALA A 327 -4.92 -25.09 3.23
N LEU A 328 -4.93 -25.37 4.53
CA LEU A 328 -3.88 -25.00 5.48
C LEU A 328 -2.54 -25.65 5.13
N LYS A 329 -2.53 -26.97 4.90
CA LYS A 329 -1.32 -27.71 4.52
C LYS A 329 -0.69 -27.14 3.26
N ARG A 330 -1.49 -26.88 2.22
CA ARG A 330 -1.01 -26.29 0.97
C ARG A 330 -0.44 -24.90 1.17
N SER A 331 -1.15 -24.06 1.93
CA SER A 331 -0.71 -22.70 2.25
C SER A 331 0.66 -22.70 2.93
N GLN A 332 0.88 -23.56 3.92
CA GLN A 332 2.17 -23.70 4.60
C GLN A 332 3.29 -24.11 3.65
N GLU A 333 3.07 -25.14 2.84
CA GLU A 333 4.05 -25.62 1.87
C GLU A 333 4.40 -24.57 0.80
N TYR A 334 3.41 -23.78 0.37
CA TYR A 334 3.62 -22.72 -0.62
C TYR A 334 4.39 -21.52 -0.05
N ILE A 335 4.14 -21.14 1.21
CA ILE A 335 4.94 -20.11 1.89
C ILE A 335 6.39 -20.59 2.05
N VAL A 336 6.62 -21.83 2.48
CA VAL A 336 7.97 -22.41 2.58
C VAL A 336 8.66 -22.45 1.20
N SER A 337 7.90 -22.59 0.12
CA SER A 337 8.41 -22.59 -1.26
C SER A 337 8.71 -21.19 -1.80
N GLY A 338 8.41 -20.13 -1.03
CA GLY A 338 8.74 -18.75 -1.34
C GLY A 338 7.55 -17.89 -1.82
N ALA A 339 6.31 -18.35 -1.67
CA ALA A 339 5.16 -17.49 -1.95
C ALA A 339 5.12 -16.30 -0.98
N ASP A 340 4.91 -15.09 -1.53
CA ASP A 340 4.83 -13.84 -0.74
C ASP A 340 3.47 -13.67 -0.07
N GLY A 341 2.46 -14.43 -0.47
CA GLY A 341 1.14 -14.43 0.14
C GLY A 341 0.23 -15.53 -0.40
N ILE A 342 -0.83 -15.80 0.33
CA ILE A 342 -1.83 -16.81 0.00
C ILE A 342 -3.18 -16.15 -0.18
N LEU A 343 -3.84 -16.45 -1.30
CA LEU A 343 -5.22 -16.09 -1.59
C LEU A 343 -6.09 -17.31 -1.34
N ILE A 344 -6.98 -17.25 -0.34
CA ILE A 344 -7.94 -18.32 -0.07
C ILE A 344 -9.28 -17.96 -0.71
N VAL A 345 -9.85 -18.89 -1.47
CA VAL A 345 -11.14 -18.71 -2.13
C VAL A 345 -12.13 -19.74 -1.60
N ALA A 346 -13.33 -19.28 -1.24
CA ALA A 346 -14.41 -20.13 -0.71
C ALA A 346 -15.75 -19.74 -1.32
N ASN A 347 -16.64 -20.73 -1.48
CA ASN A 347 -18.01 -20.49 -2.03
C ASN A 347 -18.94 -19.81 -1.02
N LYS A 348 -18.67 -19.96 0.28
CA LYS A 348 -19.36 -19.29 1.39
C LYS A 348 -18.34 -18.90 2.42
N LEU A 349 -18.37 -17.65 2.84
CA LEU A 349 -17.77 -17.23 4.09
C LEU A 349 -18.83 -17.53 5.17
N ASP A 350 -18.75 -18.67 5.81
CA ASP A 350 -19.48 -18.86 7.06
C ASP A 350 -18.94 -17.82 8.05
N SER A 351 -19.84 -17.11 8.72
CA SER A 351 -19.61 -15.98 9.62
C SER A 351 -18.82 -16.36 10.92
N GLY A 352 -17.92 -17.31 10.82
CA GLY A 352 -17.11 -17.85 11.90
C GLY A 352 -15.60 -17.86 11.65
N LEU A 353 -15.11 -17.12 10.61
CA LEU A 353 -13.67 -16.88 10.40
C LEU A 353 -13.33 -15.42 10.67
#